data_f630926d232df6279511c8e4d8437b7a
#
_entry.id   f630926d232df6279511c8e4d8437b7a
#
_cell.length_a   1.000
_cell.length_b   1.000
_cell.length_c   1.000
_cell.angle_alpha   90.00
_cell.angle_beta   90.00
_cell.angle_gamma   90.00
#
_symmetry.space_group_name_H-M   'P 1'
#
loop_
_entity.id
_entity.type
_entity.pdbx_description
1 polymer ?
#
loop_
_entity_poly.entity_id
_entity_poly.type
_entity_poly.pdbx_seq_one_letter_code
_entity_poly.pdbx_strand_id
1 'polypeptide(L)'
;AARAAPSAAPMAQETERLLKDRDLGPLAKKLGAWFADAEAGEDTLESEQDFREALIKVNDKRLRGGDLLASPADLGMTVFLANNYAKKAPKRVNGKVTMQSEKFGDFDVEYAVWSPTKYKGKEPVTLILSIPEEGKNPQEHIQQSWIDNGFKEKVVIASPKMPGDSKSWTESEGRRAILLTLRFVTKTWAVDADRVFIGGRGRGGEAALAMAHSSPDRFAGAFAWASDAGEGLEPENLRHTPVLISGGGGRASAFVDRAKAAGLEEVIVLDPDAAEAEFIAWIGDKTRANYPTKITVVPQGKYPYRSHWIQFAPVSDTEGVRVEAEVDRETNTITLTSSGIREVSVFFCDDLVDMSKPVTVIANGVTSKNTFPRSVNTFLKFLAQGKNDAGRTFVATKQFHLPAVARAESDDSGAPK
;
A
#
# COMPACT_ATOMS: atom_id res chain seq x y z
N ALA A 1 -27.32 -0.91 29.02
CA ALA A 1 -26.61 -2.12 28.58
C ALA A 1 -25.54 -1.67 27.59
N ALA A 2 -24.27 -1.69 28.00
CA ALA A 2 -23.15 -1.41 27.15
C ALA A 2 -23.09 -2.52 26.08
N ARG A 3 -23.26 -2.16 24.80
CA ARG A 3 -22.94 -3.05 23.68
C ARG A 3 -21.42 -3.21 23.65
N ALA A 4 -20.96 -4.45 23.70
CA ALA A 4 -19.57 -4.75 23.46
C ALA A 4 -19.18 -4.22 22.07
N ALA A 5 -18.06 -3.52 21.98
CA ALA A 5 -17.48 -3.09 20.72
C ALA A 5 -17.21 -4.36 19.87
N PRO A 6 -17.55 -4.37 18.57
CA PRO A 6 -17.18 -5.45 17.70
C PRO A 6 -15.66 -5.55 17.66
N SER A 7 -15.15 -6.76 17.84
CA SER A 7 -13.73 -7.08 17.75
C SER A 7 -13.20 -6.63 16.39
N ALA A 8 -12.16 -5.81 16.37
CA ALA A 8 -11.39 -5.55 15.17
C ALA A 8 -11.04 -6.88 14.50
N ALA A 9 -11.20 -6.97 13.19
CA ALA A 9 -10.84 -8.18 12.46
C ALA A 9 -9.39 -8.55 12.82
N PRO A 10 -9.08 -9.81 13.12
CA PRO A 10 -7.75 -10.19 13.56
C PRO A 10 -6.75 -9.86 12.46
N MET A 11 -5.86 -8.92 12.76
CA MET A 11 -4.70 -8.65 11.90
C MET A 11 -3.85 -9.91 11.87
N ALA A 12 -3.26 -10.21 10.72
CA ALA A 12 -2.27 -11.27 10.62
C ALA A 12 -1.19 -11.02 11.67
N GLN A 13 -0.83 -12.05 12.42
CA GLN A 13 0.21 -11.93 13.44
C GLN A 13 1.54 -11.77 12.72
N GLU A 14 2.10 -10.55 12.74
CA GLU A 14 3.43 -10.31 12.15
C GLU A 14 4.48 -11.17 12.85
N THR A 15 5.33 -11.84 12.09
CA THR A 15 6.42 -12.63 12.64
C THR A 15 7.43 -11.72 13.32
N GLU A 16 7.89 -12.12 14.51
CA GLU A 16 8.99 -11.42 15.17
C GLU A 16 10.30 -11.58 14.39
N ARG A 17 11.12 -10.54 14.42
CA ARG A 17 12.45 -10.58 13.80
C ARG A 17 13.36 -11.58 14.52
N LEU A 18 14.00 -12.43 13.74
CA LEU A 18 14.95 -13.43 14.23
C LEU A 18 16.38 -12.87 14.31
N LEU A 19 16.71 -11.89 13.48
CA LEU A 19 18.06 -11.37 13.30
C LEU A 19 18.19 -9.89 13.66
N LYS A 20 19.39 -9.48 14.04
CA LYS A 20 19.74 -8.07 14.27
C LYS A 20 20.17 -7.42 12.98
N ASP A 21 20.05 -6.10 12.87
CA ASP A 21 20.44 -5.31 11.69
C ASP A 21 21.88 -5.60 11.23
N ARG A 22 22.82 -5.77 12.19
CA ARG A 22 24.22 -6.10 11.89
C ARG A 22 24.39 -7.45 11.18
N ASP A 23 23.48 -8.39 11.40
CA ASP A 23 23.51 -9.73 10.81
C ASP A 23 22.92 -9.71 9.40
N LEU A 24 21.97 -8.80 9.15
CA LEU A 24 21.34 -8.56 7.84
C LEU A 24 22.16 -7.62 6.94
N GLY A 25 23.01 -6.76 7.51
CA GLY A 25 23.75 -5.73 6.76
C GLY A 25 24.53 -6.24 5.54
N PRO A 26 25.30 -7.34 5.63
CA PRO A 26 25.98 -7.91 4.48
C PRO A 26 25.05 -8.38 3.34
N LEU A 27 23.90 -8.97 3.71
CA LEU A 27 22.88 -9.39 2.77
C LEU A 27 22.19 -8.16 2.13
N ALA A 28 21.82 -7.19 2.93
CA ALA A 28 21.21 -5.94 2.47
C ALA A 28 22.12 -5.19 1.48
N LYS A 29 23.44 -5.21 1.69
CA LYS A 29 24.39 -4.60 0.74
C LYS A 29 24.30 -5.27 -0.65
N LYS A 30 24.15 -6.61 -0.69
CA LYS A 30 24.03 -7.34 -1.97
C LYS A 30 22.68 -7.09 -2.63
N LEU A 31 21.61 -7.02 -1.84
CA LEU A 31 20.28 -6.62 -2.34
C LEU A 31 20.30 -5.18 -2.88
N GLY A 32 21.01 -4.26 -2.21
CA GLY A 32 21.18 -2.89 -2.68
C GLY A 32 21.90 -2.77 -4.01
N ALA A 33 22.88 -3.64 -4.29
CA ALA A 33 23.53 -3.73 -5.61
C ALA A 33 22.52 -4.18 -6.67
N TRP A 34 21.75 -5.23 -6.39
CA TRP A 34 20.69 -5.70 -7.29
C TRP A 34 19.65 -4.62 -7.58
N PHE A 35 19.26 -3.81 -6.57
CA PHE A 35 18.35 -2.67 -6.79
C PHE A 35 18.94 -1.64 -7.76
N ALA A 36 20.24 -1.35 -7.65
CA ALA A 36 20.92 -0.40 -8.52
C ALA A 36 20.92 -0.88 -9.96
N ASP A 37 21.29 -2.14 -10.21
CA ASP A 37 21.33 -2.74 -11.55
C ASP A 37 19.92 -2.79 -12.17
N ALA A 38 18.93 -3.29 -11.41
CA ALA A 38 17.55 -3.36 -11.88
C ALA A 38 16.95 -1.97 -12.20
N GLU A 39 17.32 -0.94 -11.47
CA GLU A 39 16.86 0.42 -11.71
C GLU A 39 17.56 1.08 -12.90
N ALA A 40 18.84 0.76 -13.12
CA ALA A 40 19.59 1.18 -14.29
C ALA A 40 19.14 0.46 -15.58
N GLY A 41 18.38 -0.62 -15.46
CA GLY A 41 18.02 -1.51 -16.58
C GLY A 41 19.19 -2.35 -17.07
N GLU A 42 20.18 -2.58 -16.21
CA GLU A 42 21.34 -3.41 -16.47
C GLU A 42 21.05 -4.90 -16.24
N ASP A 43 21.98 -5.77 -16.64
CA ASP A 43 21.89 -7.19 -16.35
C ASP A 43 22.04 -7.45 -14.85
N THR A 44 21.05 -8.09 -14.25
CA THR A 44 21.01 -8.36 -12.81
C THR A 44 21.52 -9.72 -12.40
N LEU A 45 22.02 -10.55 -13.33
CA LEU A 45 22.41 -11.94 -13.05
C LEU A 45 23.51 -12.05 -11.99
N GLU A 46 24.56 -11.24 -12.09
CA GLU A 46 25.67 -11.27 -11.14
C GLU A 46 25.23 -10.81 -9.75
N SER A 47 24.54 -9.69 -9.65
CA SER A 47 24.07 -9.16 -8.38
C SER A 47 22.98 -10.04 -7.75
N GLU A 48 22.15 -10.71 -8.55
CA GLU A 48 21.21 -11.72 -8.08
C GLU A 48 21.94 -12.93 -7.48
N GLN A 49 22.97 -13.45 -8.15
CA GLN A 49 23.78 -14.56 -7.67
C GLN A 49 24.48 -14.18 -6.37
N ASP A 50 25.08 -13.01 -6.30
CA ASP A 50 25.71 -12.46 -5.11
C ASP A 50 24.74 -12.39 -3.91
N PHE A 51 23.51 -11.95 -4.16
CA PHE A 51 22.46 -11.93 -3.13
C PHE A 51 22.13 -13.35 -2.66
N ARG A 52 21.97 -14.31 -3.57
CA ARG A 52 21.70 -15.72 -3.24
C ARG A 52 22.80 -16.35 -2.39
N GLU A 53 24.05 -16.12 -2.73
CA GLU A 53 25.20 -16.61 -1.94
C GLU A 53 25.22 -15.98 -0.54
N ALA A 54 24.93 -14.68 -0.45
CA ALA A 54 24.83 -14.01 0.84
C ALA A 54 23.67 -14.55 1.69
N LEU A 55 22.52 -14.85 1.06
CA LEU A 55 21.37 -15.46 1.73
C LEU A 55 21.71 -16.85 2.28
N ILE A 56 22.38 -17.72 1.51
CA ILE A 56 22.85 -19.02 1.97
C ILE A 56 23.77 -18.86 3.19
N LYS A 57 24.70 -17.92 3.14
CA LYS A 57 25.61 -17.65 4.28
C LYS A 57 24.86 -17.19 5.54
N VAL A 58 23.77 -16.42 5.39
CA VAL A 58 22.92 -16.01 6.53
C VAL A 58 22.16 -17.21 7.07
N ASN A 59 21.56 -18.02 6.21
CA ASN A 59 20.83 -19.22 6.61
C ASN A 59 21.72 -20.19 7.39
N ASP A 60 22.91 -20.47 6.90
CA ASP A 60 23.84 -21.42 7.53
C ASP A 60 24.42 -20.87 8.86
N LYS A 61 24.93 -19.63 8.84
CA LYS A 61 25.74 -19.10 9.94
C LYS A 61 24.92 -18.41 11.02
N ARG A 62 23.77 -17.81 10.67
CA ARG A 62 22.94 -17.03 11.59
C ARG A 62 21.69 -17.76 12.00
N LEU A 63 21.02 -18.44 11.06
CA LEU A 63 19.80 -19.21 11.32
C LEU A 63 20.10 -20.71 11.56
N ARG A 64 21.37 -21.13 11.54
CA ARG A 64 21.79 -22.52 11.80
C ARG A 64 21.06 -23.54 10.89
N GLY A 65 20.96 -23.23 9.63
CA GLY A 65 20.25 -24.04 8.62
C GLY A 65 18.75 -23.72 8.51
N GLY A 66 18.25 -22.67 9.18
CA GLY A 66 16.92 -22.12 8.93
C GLY A 66 16.83 -21.39 7.59
N ASP A 67 15.64 -20.95 7.23
CA ASP A 67 15.37 -20.25 5.96
C ASP A 67 14.90 -18.82 6.22
N LEU A 68 15.70 -17.83 5.84
CA LEU A 68 15.35 -16.41 5.97
C LEU A 68 14.11 -16.04 5.17
N LEU A 69 13.85 -16.74 4.06
CA LEU A 69 12.63 -16.52 3.27
C LEU A 69 11.35 -16.84 4.05
N ALA A 70 11.45 -17.56 5.18
CA ALA A 70 10.34 -17.82 6.08
C ALA A 70 10.10 -16.70 7.11
N SER A 71 10.90 -15.64 7.10
CA SER A 71 10.78 -14.51 8.03
C SER A 71 10.46 -13.21 7.27
N PRO A 72 9.19 -12.88 7.01
CA PRO A 72 8.80 -11.63 6.36
C PRO A 72 9.38 -10.39 7.05
N ALA A 73 9.42 -10.37 8.39
CA ALA A 73 9.96 -9.25 9.15
C ALA A 73 11.47 -9.03 8.92
N ASP A 74 12.29 -10.10 8.86
CA ASP A 74 13.71 -9.97 8.55
C ASP A 74 13.95 -9.65 7.06
N LEU A 75 13.13 -10.18 6.16
CA LEU A 75 13.16 -9.79 4.74
C LEU A 75 12.82 -8.31 4.57
N GLY A 76 11.77 -7.83 5.21
CA GLY A 76 11.40 -6.41 5.20
C GLY A 76 12.52 -5.50 5.69
N MET A 77 13.16 -5.87 6.82
CA MET A 77 14.31 -5.14 7.32
C MET A 77 15.51 -5.23 6.37
N THR A 78 15.74 -6.37 5.70
CA THR A 78 16.78 -6.49 4.66
C THR A 78 16.52 -5.53 3.51
N VAL A 79 15.27 -5.41 3.06
CA VAL A 79 14.87 -4.44 2.02
C VAL A 79 15.08 -3.01 2.51
N PHE A 80 14.67 -2.67 3.73
CA PHE A 80 14.87 -1.35 4.30
C PHE A 80 16.35 -0.98 4.35
N LEU A 81 17.21 -1.87 4.86
CA LEU A 81 18.66 -1.65 4.96
C LEU A 81 19.36 -1.63 3.59
N ALA A 82 18.78 -2.25 2.56
CA ALA A 82 19.32 -2.26 1.21
C ALA A 82 19.16 -0.93 0.48
N ASN A 83 18.17 -0.13 0.86
CA ASN A 83 17.95 1.17 0.26
C ASN A 83 19.02 2.18 0.72
N ASN A 84 19.50 2.99 -0.20
CA ASN A 84 20.53 3.99 0.07
C ASN A 84 19.91 5.34 0.45
N TYR A 85 19.28 5.40 1.59
CA TYR A 85 18.63 6.62 2.08
C TYR A 85 19.62 7.75 2.39
N ALA A 86 19.15 8.98 2.29
CA ALA A 86 19.89 10.15 2.74
C ALA A 86 20.17 10.05 4.25
N LYS A 87 21.45 10.05 4.63
CA LYS A 87 21.87 9.91 6.06
C LYS A 87 21.43 11.09 6.93
N LYS A 88 21.23 12.24 6.31
CA LYS A 88 20.74 13.48 6.95
C LYS A 88 19.90 14.24 5.93
N ALA A 89 18.95 15.04 6.40
CA ALA A 89 18.23 15.95 5.53
C ALA A 89 19.22 16.86 4.79
N PRO A 90 19.08 17.01 3.45
CA PRO A 90 19.86 18.02 2.72
C PRO A 90 19.68 19.39 3.38
N LYS A 91 20.74 20.19 3.48
CA LYS A 91 20.70 21.48 4.20
C LYS A 91 19.57 22.41 3.74
N ARG A 92 19.21 22.33 2.45
CA ARG A 92 18.13 23.11 1.85
C ARG A 92 16.73 22.69 2.29
N VAL A 93 16.55 21.43 2.74
CA VAL A 93 15.24 20.86 3.12
C VAL A 93 15.06 20.79 4.64
N ASN A 94 16.16 20.83 5.40
CA ASN A 94 16.17 20.67 6.83
C ASN A 94 15.32 21.74 7.56
N GLY A 95 14.11 21.42 7.94
CA GLY A 95 13.15 22.34 8.55
C GLY A 95 12.59 23.41 7.59
N LYS A 96 12.77 23.25 6.28
CA LYS A 96 12.30 24.19 5.24
C LYS A 96 11.54 23.45 4.16
N VAL A 97 10.51 24.07 3.62
CA VAL A 97 9.81 23.56 2.43
C VAL A 97 10.63 23.92 1.19
N THR A 98 10.96 22.94 0.37
CA THR A 98 11.81 23.14 -0.81
C THR A 98 11.30 22.33 -2.01
N MET A 99 11.30 22.94 -3.19
CA MET A 99 11.03 22.23 -4.44
C MET A 99 12.16 21.29 -4.80
N GLN A 100 11.80 20.14 -5.30
CA GLN A 100 12.66 19.14 -5.92
C GLN A 100 12.21 18.93 -7.36
N SER A 101 13.14 18.53 -8.22
CA SER A 101 12.87 18.17 -9.60
C SER A 101 13.66 16.89 -9.92
N GLU A 102 12.97 15.90 -10.45
CA GLU A 102 13.52 14.59 -10.80
C GLU A 102 13.01 14.18 -12.18
N LYS A 103 13.75 13.30 -12.87
CA LYS A 103 13.32 12.72 -14.14
C LYS A 103 12.95 11.27 -14.03
N PHE A 104 11.91 10.86 -14.73
CA PHE A 104 11.53 9.49 -14.90
C PHE A 104 11.21 9.20 -16.38
N GLY A 105 12.21 8.73 -17.12
CA GLY A 105 12.15 8.71 -18.59
C GLY A 105 11.97 10.14 -19.12
N ASP A 106 10.96 10.33 -19.95
CA ASP A 106 10.65 11.65 -20.53
C ASP A 106 9.74 12.52 -19.62
N PHE A 107 9.42 12.05 -18.43
CA PHE A 107 8.53 12.74 -17.51
C PHE A 107 9.30 13.50 -16.43
N ASP A 108 9.13 14.82 -16.39
CA ASP A 108 9.68 15.67 -15.33
C ASP A 108 8.73 15.67 -14.13
N VAL A 109 9.25 15.29 -12.96
CA VAL A 109 8.51 15.24 -11.71
C VAL A 109 8.99 16.38 -10.81
N GLU A 110 8.11 17.33 -10.57
CA GLU A 110 8.36 18.39 -9.61
C GLU A 110 7.50 18.18 -8.36
N TYR A 111 8.07 18.36 -7.20
CA TYR A 111 7.35 18.26 -5.93
C TYR A 111 8.00 19.11 -4.85
N ALA A 112 7.23 19.56 -3.89
CA ALA A 112 7.75 20.16 -2.67
C ALA A 112 7.99 19.09 -1.61
N VAL A 113 9.01 19.29 -0.78
CA VAL A 113 9.27 18.41 0.38
C VAL A 113 9.69 19.23 1.58
N TRP A 114 9.23 18.80 2.75
CA TRP A 114 9.70 19.25 4.06
C TRP A 114 10.15 18.05 4.88
N SER A 115 11.22 18.23 5.66
CA SER A 115 11.66 17.21 6.61
C SER A 115 12.06 17.83 7.94
N PRO A 116 11.92 17.11 9.06
CA PRO A 116 12.27 17.61 10.37
C PRO A 116 13.78 17.87 10.49
N THR A 117 14.14 18.86 11.31
CA THR A 117 15.55 19.26 11.53
C THR A 117 16.42 18.16 12.13
N LYS A 118 15.83 17.18 12.80
CA LYS A 118 16.51 16.06 13.46
C LYS A 118 16.41 14.75 12.67
N TYR A 119 16.07 14.81 11.37
CA TYR A 119 15.99 13.60 10.55
C TYR A 119 17.34 12.85 10.53
N LYS A 120 17.26 11.55 10.69
CA LYS A 120 18.41 10.62 10.57
C LYS A 120 17.97 9.47 9.65
N GLY A 121 18.73 9.21 8.60
CA GLY A 121 18.44 8.18 7.62
C GLY A 121 18.50 6.71 8.10
N LYS A 122 18.69 6.49 9.40
CA LYS A 122 18.66 5.16 10.02
C LYS A 122 17.38 4.89 10.80
N GLU A 123 16.62 5.92 11.09
CA GLU A 123 15.38 5.83 11.85
C GLU A 123 14.21 5.98 10.85
N PRO A 124 13.33 4.99 10.74
CA PRO A 124 12.16 5.10 9.86
C PRO A 124 11.29 6.29 10.27
N VAL A 125 10.77 7.01 9.28
CA VAL A 125 9.91 8.19 9.50
C VAL A 125 8.58 8.02 8.77
N THR A 126 7.51 8.55 9.36
CA THR A 126 6.21 8.65 8.71
C THR A 126 6.29 9.59 7.50
N LEU A 127 5.60 9.25 6.42
CA LEU A 127 5.42 10.12 5.26
C LEU A 127 3.97 10.57 5.16
N ILE A 128 3.77 11.86 4.95
CA ILE A 128 2.50 12.45 4.54
C ILE A 128 2.64 12.93 3.10
N LEU A 129 1.95 12.28 2.18
CA LEU A 129 1.82 12.72 0.80
C LEU A 129 0.59 13.62 0.70
N SER A 130 0.82 14.94 0.69
CA SER A 130 -0.24 15.96 0.76
C SER A 130 -0.48 16.57 -0.62
N ILE A 131 -1.65 16.31 -1.19
CA ILE A 131 -2.02 16.74 -2.54
C ILE A 131 -2.67 18.12 -2.45
N PRO A 132 -2.13 19.13 -3.16
CA PRO A 132 -2.72 20.46 -3.17
C PRO A 132 -4.00 20.50 -4.02
N GLU A 133 -4.79 21.55 -3.87
CA GLU A 133 -5.83 21.87 -4.84
C GLU A 133 -5.23 22.07 -6.23
N GLU A 134 -6.02 21.80 -7.26
CA GLU A 134 -5.61 21.97 -8.66
C GLU A 134 -5.11 23.40 -8.91
N GLY A 135 -3.94 23.50 -9.55
CA GLY A 135 -3.29 24.78 -9.86
C GLY A 135 -2.62 25.49 -8.67
N LYS A 136 -2.65 24.95 -7.46
CA LYS A 136 -1.95 25.52 -6.30
C LYS A 136 -0.48 25.12 -6.27
N ASN A 137 0.35 26.05 -5.75
CA ASN A 137 1.76 25.80 -5.55
C ASN A 137 1.99 24.79 -4.40
N PRO A 138 2.73 23.70 -4.62
CA PRO A 138 2.93 22.69 -3.59
C PRO A 138 3.78 23.17 -2.40
N GLN A 139 4.69 24.15 -2.57
CA GLN A 139 5.43 24.72 -1.44
C GLN A 139 4.51 25.53 -0.54
N GLU A 140 3.68 26.38 -1.13
CA GLU A 140 2.68 27.17 -0.39
C GLU A 140 1.68 26.26 0.31
N HIS A 141 1.28 25.18 -0.36
CA HIS A 141 0.37 24.19 0.23
C HIS A 141 0.97 23.54 1.48
N ILE A 142 2.22 23.05 1.43
CA ILE A 142 2.86 22.50 2.64
C ILE A 142 3.02 23.58 3.70
N GLN A 143 3.47 24.78 3.32
CA GLN A 143 3.69 25.85 4.28
C GLN A 143 2.42 26.22 5.02
N GLN A 144 1.33 26.50 4.29
CA GLN A 144 0.07 26.98 4.84
C GLN A 144 -0.73 25.88 5.55
N SER A 145 -0.78 24.68 4.96
CA SER A 145 -1.60 23.59 5.50
C SER A 145 -0.96 22.86 6.68
N TRP A 146 0.37 22.94 6.83
CA TRP A 146 1.11 22.15 7.81
C TRP A 146 1.98 23.01 8.72
N ILE A 147 2.92 23.76 8.15
CA ILE A 147 3.98 24.39 8.92
C ILE A 147 3.47 25.62 9.70
N ASP A 148 2.71 26.48 9.05
CA ASP A 148 2.12 27.68 9.68
C ASP A 148 1.11 27.31 10.77
N ASN A 149 0.48 26.15 10.65
CA ASN A 149 -0.39 25.58 11.68
C ASN A 149 0.37 24.88 12.82
N GLY A 150 1.71 24.97 12.83
CA GLY A 150 2.53 24.50 13.94
C GLY A 150 2.89 23.02 13.89
N PHE A 151 2.67 22.34 12.76
CA PHE A 151 3.01 20.92 12.60
C PHE A 151 4.52 20.71 12.77
N LYS A 152 4.92 19.96 13.82
CA LYS A 152 6.34 19.76 14.19
C LYS A 152 6.69 18.28 14.41
N GLU A 153 5.83 17.38 13.96
CA GLU A 153 6.02 15.95 14.16
C GLU A 153 7.25 15.39 13.42
N LYS A 154 7.72 14.23 13.81
CA LYS A 154 8.83 13.53 13.14
C LYS A 154 8.36 12.85 11.85
N VAL A 155 7.88 13.64 10.90
CA VAL A 155 7.38 13.16 9.62
C VAL A 155 8.12 13.82 8.47
N VAL A 156 8.08 13.22 7.30
CA VAL A 156 8.40 13.87 6.02
C VAL A 156 7.07 14.22 5.36
N ILE A 157 6.94 15.45 4.86
CA ILE A 157 5.77 15.88 4.10
C ILE A 157 6.21 16.12 2.66
N ALA A 158 5.50 15.53 1.71
CA ALA A 158 5.74 15.75 0.29
C ALA A 158 4.45 16.16 -0.41
N SER A 159 4.57 17.03 -1.40
CA SER A 159 3.43 17.53 -2.16
C SER A 159 3.78 17.57 -3.65
N PRO A 160 3.07 16.82 -4.52
CA PRO A 160 3.33 16.84 -5.94
C PRO A 160 2.97 18.19 -6.56
N LYS A 161 3.67 18.57 -7.62
CA LYS A 161 3.26 19.65 -8.51
C LYS A 161 2.45 19.04 -9.67
N MET A 162 1.32 19.63 -9.98
CA MET A 162 0.54 19.20 -11.14
C MET A 162 1.33 19.45 -12.43
N PRO A 163 1.43 18.47 -13.33
CA PRO A 163 2.04 18.67 -14.65
C PRO A 163 1.32 19.76 -15.44
N GLY A 164 2.08 20.54 -16.24
CA GLY A 164 1.54 21.70 -16.95
C GLY A 164 0.40 21.40 -17.91
N ASP A 165 0.36 20.19 -18.46
CA ASP A 165 -0.67 19.75 -19.41
C ASP A 165 -1.88 19.08 -18.74
N SER A 166 -1.82 18.77 -17.45
CA SER A 166 -2.89 18.12 -16.70
C SER A 166 -3.87 19.17 -16.14
N LYS A 167 -5.16 18.87 -16.27
CA LYS A 167 -6.24 19.70 -15.71
C LYS A 167 -6.79 19.14 -14.40
N SER A 168 -6.50 17.89 -14.10
CA SER A 168 -6.97 17.22 -12.88
C SER A 168 -5.98 16.22 -12.34
N TRP A 169 -5.95 16.07 -11.01
CA TRP A 169 -5.18 15.03 -10.32
C TRP A 169 -5.64 13.61 -10.65
N THR A 170 -6.89 13.44 -11.08
CA THR A 170 -7.47 12.14 -11.45
C THR A 170 -7.15 11.71 -12.87
N GLU A 171 -6.64 12.63 -13.71
CA GLU A 171 -6.12 12.31 -15.03
C GLU A 171 -4.81 11.50 -14.96
N SER A 172 -4.45 10.86 -16.07
CA SER A 172 -3.28 9.98 -16.16
C SER A 172 -1.99 10.64 -15.67
N GLU A 173 -1.73 11.87 -16.13
CA GLU A 173 -0.50 12.61 -15.79
C GLU A 173 -0.50 13.10 -14.35
N GLY A 174 -1.64 13.56 -13.84
CA GLY A 174 -1.80 13.94 -12.43
C GLY A 174 -1.56 12.75 -11.50
N ARG A 175 -2.18 11.61 -11.79
CA ARG A 175 -1.95 10.36 -11.04
C ARG A 175 -0.49 9.90 -11.10
N ARG A 176 0.13 10.02 -12.27
CA ARG A 176 1.54 9.69 -12.48
C ARG A 176 2.46 10.57 -11.63
N ALA A 177 2.21 11.88 -11.59
CA ALA A 177 2.96 12.81 -10.75
C ALA A 177 2.87 12.44 -9.26
N ILE A 178 1.67 12.10 -8.75
CA ILE A 178 1.48 11.63 -7.37
C ILE A 178 2.33 10.38 -7.09
N LEU A 179 2.23 9.35 -7.95
CA LEU A 179 2.95 8.09 -7.76
C LEU A 179 4.46 8.24 -7.88
N LEU A 180 4.93 9.09 -8.77
CA LEU A 180 6.36 9.35 -8.93
C LEU A 180 6.92 10.19 -7.77
N THR A 181 6.16 11.16 -7.27
CA THR A 181 6.52 11.87 -6.03
C THR A 181 6.69 10.89 -4.87
N LEU A 182 5.73 9.99 -4.66
CA LEU A 182 5.84 8.93 -3.66
C LEU A 182 7.10 8.10 -3.86
N ARG A 183 7.37 7.66 -5.10
CA ARG A 183 8.58 6.88 -5.43
C ARG A 183 9.88 7.61 -5.07
N PHE A 184 10.03 8.86 -5.49
CA PHE A 184 11.28 9.62 -5.25
C PHE A 184 11.47 9.93 -3.77
N VAL A 185 10.40 10.25 -3.06
CA VAL A 185 10.48 10.51 -1.62
C VAL A 185 10.84 9.23 -0.86
N THR A 186 10.20 8.11 -1.11
CA THR A 186 10.49 6.83 -0.43
C THR A 186 11.85 6.25 -0.81
N LYS A 187 12.43 6.63 -1.95
CA LYS A 187 13.80 6.30 -2.33
C LYS A 187 14.85 7.15 -1.61
N THR A 188 14.55 8.42 -1.38
CA THR A 188 15.50 9.38 -0.79
C THR A 188 15.48 9.37 0.73
N TRP A 189 14.31 9.26 1.32
CA TRP A 189 14.07 9.33 2.75
C TRP A 189 13.82 7.94 3.32
N ALA A 190 14.32 7.68 4.52
CA ALA A 190 14.06 6.42 5.25
C ALA A 190 12.60 6.40 5.73
N VAL A 191 11.68 6.32 4.78
CA VAL A 191 10.24 6.25 5.07
C VAL A 191 9.90 4.87 5.60
N ASP A 192 9.14 4.83 6.68
CA ASP A 192 8.45 3.62 7.13
C ASP A 192 7.38 3.26 6.09
N ALA A 193 7.57 2.16 5.38
CA ALA A 193 6.64 1.73 4.33
C ALA A 193 5.21 1.49 4.86
N ASP A 194 5.08 1.21 6.16
CA ASP A 194 3.81 0.95 6.82
C ASP A 194 3.18 2.20 7.43
N ARG A 195 3.86 3.34 7.31
CA ARG A 195 3.37 4.64 7.81
C ARG A 195 3.37 5.72 6.74
N VAL A 196 2.84 5.39 5.57
CA VAL A 196 2.61 6.32 4.46
C VAL A 196 1.15 6.73 4.45
N PHE A 197 0.87 8.01 4.69
CA PHE A 197 -0.46 8.59 4.61
C PHE A 197 -0.61 9.42 3.34
N ILE A 198 -1.79 9.40 2.74
CA ILE A 198 -2.11 10.23 1.59
C ILE A 198 -3.32 11.10 1.90
N GLY A 199 -3.26 12.35 1.52
CA GLY A 199 -4.40 13.24 1.72
C GLY A 199 -4.28 14.53 0.94
N GLY A 200 -5.24 15.43 1.14
CA GLY A 200 -5.25 16.71 0.46
C GLY A 200 -6.45 17.56 0.84
N ARG A 201 -6.49 18.76 0.23
CA ARG A 201 -7.55 19.73 0.44
C ARG A 201 -8.38 19.91 -0.83
N GLY A 202 -9.69 20.09 -0.69
CA GLY A 202 -10.60 20.27 -1.81
C GLY A 202 -10.47 19.15 -2.84
N ARG A 203 -10.20 19.47 -4.10
CA ARG A 203 -9.98 18.47 -5.16
C ARG A 203 -8.72 17.62 -4.97
N GLY A 204 -7.73 18.13 -4.23
CA GLY A 204 -6.59 17.30 -3.80
C GLY A 204 -7.02 16.20 -2.82
N GLY A 205 -8.02 16.45 -1.97
CA GLY A 205 -8.62 15.45 -1.10
C GLY A 205 -9.40 14.39 -1.89
N GLU A 206 -10.16 14.79 -2.91
CA GLU A 206 -10.83 13.85 -3.84
C GLU A 206 -9.82 12.93 -4.50
N ALA A 207 -8.73 13.49 -5.01
CA ALA A 207 -7.65 12.74 -5.64
C ALA A 207 -6.97 11.78 -4.67
N ALA A 208 -6.73 12.20 -3.43
CA ALA A 208 -6.12 11.36 -2.40
C ALA A 208 -6.97 10.12 -2.10
N LEU A 209 -8.28 10.29 -1.91
CA LEU A 209 -9.19 9.16 -1.71
C LEU A 209 -9.25 8.25 -2.95
N ALA A 210 -9.29 8.82 -4.16
CA ALA A 210 -9.25 8.04 -5.39
C ALA A 210 -7.95 7.25 -5.56
N MET A 211 -6.81 7.81 -5.12
CA MET A 211 -5.52 7.11 -5.12
C MET A 211 -5.49 5.99 -4.09
N ALA A 212 -5.98 6.21 -2.87
CA ALA A 212 -6.08 5.18 -1.85
C ALA A 212 -7.03 4.05 -2.30
N HIS A 213 -8.19 4.39 -2.85
CA HIS A 213 -9.13 3.43 -3.42
C HIS A 213 -8.51 2.55 -4.52
N SER A 214 -7.73 3.15 -5.42
CA SER A 214 -7.10 2.42 -6.54
C SER A 214 -5.82 1.67 -6.16
N SER A 215 -5.30 1.90 -4.96
CA SER A 215 -4.07 1.27 -4.44
C SER A 215 -4.19 1.07 -2.92
N PRO A 216 -5.20 0.28 -2.46
CA PRO A 216 -5.57 0.18 -1.05
C PRO A 216 -4.50 -0.47 -0.18
N ASP A 217 -3.53 -1.10 -0.80
CA ASP A 217 -2.42 -1.78 -0.16
C ASP A 217 -1.17 -0.89 0.03
N ARG A 218 -1.28 0.43 -0.22
CA ARG A 218 -0.12 1.34 -0.17
C ARG A 218 -0.10 2.29 1.01
N PHE A 219 -1.25 2.57 1.62
CA PHE A 219 -1.38 3.66 2.56
C PHE A 219 -1.85 3.17 3.93
N ALA A 220 -1.27 3.74 4.98
CA ALA A 220 -1.69 3.53 6.36
C ALA A 220 -3.00 4.25 6.69
N GLY A 221 -3.38 5.23 5.85
CA GLY A 221 -4.63 5.94 5.92
C GLY A 221 -4.73 7.01 4.84
N ALA A 222 -5.95 7.46 4.57
CA ALA A 222 -6.24 8.52 3.60
C ALA A 222 -7.10 9.60 4.25
N PHE A 223 -6.86 10.87 3.90
CA PHE A 223 -7.63 11.99 4.44
C PHE A 223 -8.01 13.01 3.37
N ALA A 224 -9.15 13.67 3.57
CA ALA A 224 -9.65 14.71 2.69
C ALA A 224 -10.19 15.89 3.52
N TRP A 225 -9.57 17.06 3.35
CA TRP A 225 -9.97 18.29 4.05
C TRP A 225 -10.75 19.25 3.16
N ALA A 226 -11.82 19.83 3.71
CA ALA A 226 -12.71 20.75 2.99
C ALA A 226 -13.05 20.19 1.59
N SER A 227 -13.42 18.92 1.55
CA SER A 227 -13.54 18.14 0.32
C SER A 227 -14.87 17.39 0.30
N ASP A 228 -15.58 17.46 -0.81
CA ASP A 228 -16.78 16.65 -1.05
C ASP A 228 -16.40 15.33 -1.78
N ALA A 229 -15.40 14.65 -1.23
CA ALA A 229 -14.80 13.44 -1.80
C ALA A 229 -15.69 12.21 -1.64
N GLY A 230 -15.43 11.17 -2.44
CA GLY A 230 -16.03 9.84 -2.30
C GLY A 230 -17.07 9.49 -3.37
N GLU A 231 -17.38 10.40 -4.31
CA GLU A 231 -18.26 10.08 -5.43
C GLU A 231 -17.66 8.96 -6.28
N GLY A 232 -18.49 7.98 -6.61
CA GLY A 232 -18.08 6.84 -7.43
C GLY A 232 -17.06 5.90 -6.77
N LEU A 233 -16.62 6.13 -5.53
CA LEU A 233 -15.71 5.22 -4.85
C LEU A 233 -16.49 4.09 -4.17
N GLU A 234 -15.97 2.86 -4.30
CA GLU A 234 -16.50 1.71 -3.59
C GLU A 234 -15.84 1.60 -2.21
N PRO A 235 -16.58 1.80 -1.09
CA PRO A 235 -15.97 1.84 0.23
C PRO A 235 -15.26 0.55 0.63
N GLU A 236 -15.70 -0.61 0.15
CA GLU A 236 -15.13 -1.89 0.52
C GLU A 236 -13.67 -2.05 0.06
N ASN A 237 -13.25 -1.36 -1.00
CA ASN A 237 -11.85 -1.31 -1.41
C ASN A 237 -10.95 -0.63 -0.36
N LEU A 238 -11.53 0.19 0.52
CA LEU A 238 -10.83 0.90 1.60
C LEU A 238 -10.97 0.20 2.96
N ARG A 239 -11.42 -1.04 3.01
CA ARG A 239 -11.64 -1.80 4.25
C ARG A 239 -10.45 -1.77 5.21
N HIS A 240 -9.24 -1.77 4.69
CA HIS A 240 -7.99 -1.79 5.46
C HIS A 240 -7.23 -0.47 5.40
N THR A 241 -7.86 0.57 4.86
CA THR A 241 -7.29 1.91 4.78
C THR A 241 -8.20 2.87 5.52
N PRO A 242 -7.90 3.21 6.78
CA PRO A 242 -8.65 4.22 7.53
C PRO A 242 -8.82 5.50 6.74
N VAL A 243 -10.02 6.08 6.76
CA VAL A 243 -10.35 7.30 6.03
C VAL A 243 -10.83 8.39 6.98
N LEU A 244 -10.26 9.59 6.83
CA LEU A 244 -10.66 10.78 7.55
C LEU A 244 -11.16 11.83 6.56
N ILE A 245 -12.39 12.29 6.73
CA ILE A 245 -12.96 13.39 5.94
C ILE A 245 -13.31 14.54 6.89
N SER A 246 -12.89 15.75 6.56
CA SER A 246 -13.25 16.96 7.28
C SER A 246 -13.95 17.93 6.34
N GLY A 247 -15.14 18.36 6.72
CA GLY A 247 -15.97 19.25 5.91
C GLY A 247 -16.36 18.62 4.59
N GLY A 248 -17.52 18.11 4.44
CA GLY A 248 -17.98 17.49 3.21
C GLY A 248 -19.34 17.97 2.81
N GLY A 249 -19.65 17.86 1.51
CA GLY A 249 -20.99 18.02 0.97
C GLY A 249 -21.77 16.71 0.94
N GLY A 250 -22.80 16.66 0.11
CA GLY A 250 -23.67 15.49 -0.03
C GLY A 250 -22.96 14.23 -0.52
N ARG A 251 -21.91 14.36 -1.35
CA ARG A 251 -21.14 13.22 -1.88
C ARG A 251 -20.34 12.51 -0.81
N ALA A 252 -19.65 13.29 0.04
CA ALA A 252 -18.91 12.77 1.18
C ALA A 252 -19.83 12.07 2.19
N SER A 253 -20.98 12.66 2.49
CA SER A 253 -21.97 12.05 3.38
C SER A 253 -22.49 10.72 2.81
N ALA A 254 -22.84 10.68 1.54
CA ALA A 254 -23.31 9.46 0.87
C ALA A 254 -22.24 8.36 0.84
N PHE A 255 -20.96 8.71 0.67
CA PHE A 255 -19.85 7.77 0.77
C PHE A 255 -19.73 7.18 2.18
N VAL A 256 -19.79 8.02 3.20
CA VAL A 256 -19.71 7.59 4.60
C VAL A 256 -20.88 6.69 4.98
N ASP A 257 -22.09 6.99 4.51
CA ASP A 257 -23.26 6.16 4.77
C ASP A 257 -23.13 4.77 4.13
N ARG A 258 -22.61 4.69 2.89
CA ARG A 258 -22.29 3.41 2.25
C ARG A 258 -21.18 2.66 2.98
N ALA A 259 -20.15 3.36 3.44
CA ALA A 259 -19.06 2.76 4.22
C ALA A 259 -19.59 2.13 5.53
N LYS A 260 -20.45 2.86 6.26
CA LYS A 260 -21.10 2.35 7.47
C LYS A 260 -22.00 1.14 7.18
N ALA A 261 -22.77 1.20 6.09
CA ALA A 261 -23.62 0.08 5.67
C ALA A 261 -22.78 -1.17 5.31
N ALA A 262 -21.56 -0.99 4.81
CA ALA A 262 -20.59 -2.05 4.55
C ALA A 262 -19.79 -2.49 5.79
N GLY A 263 -20.11 -1.94 6.98
CA GLY A 263 -19.44 -2.28 8.25
C GLY A 263 -18.01 -1.74 8.35
N LEU A 264 -17.71 -0.60 7.71
CA LEU A 264 -16.41 0.05 7.76
C LEU A 264 -16.43 1.15 8.84
N GLU A 265 -15.92 0.83 10.02
CA GLU A 265 -15.92 1.74 11.17
C GLU A 265 -14.77 2.77 11.13
N GLU A 266 -13.72 2.50 10.37
CA GLU A 266 -12.53 3.37 10.23
C GLU A 266 -12.73 4.52 9.22
N VAL A 267 -13.95 4.75 8.73
CA VAL A 267 -14.32 5.93 7.96
C VAL A 267 -14.93 6.96 8.90
N ILE A 268 -14.18 8.00 9.20
CA ILE A 268 -14.53 9.02 10.20
C ILE A 268 -14.76 10.36 9.52
N VAL A 269 -15.80 11.07 9.95
CA VAL A 269 -16.04 12.45 9.55
C VAL A 269 -15.76 13.36 10.76
N LEU A 270 -14.89 14.34 10.54
CA LEU A 270 -14.65 15.41 11.49
C LEU A 270 -15.44 16.67 11.12
N ASP A 271 -15.65 17.51 12.11
CA ASP A 271 -16.15 18.87 11.92
C ASP A 271 -15.23 19.62 10.91
N PRO A 272 -15.77 20.47 10.02
CA PRO A 272 -14.99 21.30 9.12
C PRO A 272 -13.89 22.13 9.81
N ASP A 273 -14.14 22.53 11.04
CA ASP A 273 -13.24 23.33 11.86
C ASP A 273 -12.33 22.49 12.78
N ALA A 274 -12.31 21.16 12.57
CA ALA A 274 -11.48 20.26 13.35
C ALA A 274 -10.02 20.69 13.31
N ALA A 275 -9.41 20.76 14.50
CA ALA A 275 -8.04 21.22 14.65
C ALA A 275 -7.03 20.17 14.13
N GLU A 276 -5.85 20.65 13.71
CA GLU A 276 -4.70 19.81 13.34
C GLU A 276 -4.38 18.74 14.40
N ALA A 277 -4.57 19.03 15.68
CA ALA A 277 -4.38 18.08 16.77
C ALA A 277 -5.22 16.81 16.61
N GLU A 278 -6.44 16.91 16.07
CA GLU A 278 -7.30 15.75 15.81
C GLU A 278 -6.75 14.88 14.68
N PHE A 279 -6.19 15.50 13.63
CA PHE A 279 -5.52 14.76 12.57
C PHE A 279 -4.25 14.06 13.08
N ILE A 280 -3.42 14.72 13.86
CA ILE A 280 -2.23 14.15 14.49
C ILE A 280 -2.63 12.97 15.38
N ALA A 281 -3.67 13.14 16.19
CA ALA A 281 -4.19 12.04 17.02
C ALA A 281 -4.73 10.89 16.16
N TRP A 282 -5.38 11.21 15.03
CA TRP A 282 -5.91 10.20 14.13
C TRP A 282 -4.81 9.37 13.44
N ILE A 283 -3.72 9.99 12.97
CA ILE A 283 -2.60 9.21 12.41
C ILE A 283 -1.92 8.33 13.47
N GLY A 284 -1.82 8.80 14.73
CA GLY A 284 -1.34 8.10 15.91
C GLY A 284 -0.42 6.92 15.59
N ASP A 285 -0.83 5.72 16.01
CA ASP A 285 -0.11 4.47 15.78
C ASP A 285 -0.60 3.68 14.56
N LYS A 286 -1.41 4.30 13.68
CA LYS A 286 -1.93 3.62 12.50
C LYS A 286 -0.81 3.17 11.58
N THR A 287 -0.92 1.93 11.16
CA THR A 287 -0.04 1.31 10.17
C THR A 287 -0.86 0.69 9.06
N ARG A 288 -0.24 0.53 7.91
CA ARG A 288 -0.83 -0.19 6.78
C ARG A 288 -1.05 -1.66 7.13
N ALA A 289 -2.18 -2.21 6.75
CA ALA A 289 -2.42 -3.65 6.81
C ALA A 289 -1.64 -4.34 5.69
N ASN A 290 -0.61 -5.12 6.03
CA ASN A 290 0.23 -5.80 5.04
C ASN A 290 -0.39 -7.12 4.55
N TYR A 291 -0.90 -7.92 5.47
CA TYR A 291 -1.42 -9.27 5.21
C TYR A 291 -2.80 -9.47 5.83
N PRO A 292 -3.82 -8.67 5.44
CA PRO A 292 -5.16 -8.81 6.00
C PRO A 292 -5.73 -10.18 5.66
N THR A 293 -6.48 -10.76 6.59
CA THR A 293 -7.10 -12.08 6.40
C THR A 293 -8.31 -12.07 5.46
N LYS A 294 -8.89 -10.88 5.23
CA LYS A 294 -10.02 -10.72 4.31
C LYS A 294 -9.82 -9.53 3.40
N ILE A 295 -9.97 -9.73 2.10
CA ILE A 295 -9.86 -8.70 1.07
C ILE A 295 -11.14 -8.72 0.24
N THR A 296 -11.65 -7.53 -0.07
CA THR A 296 -12.69 -7.32 -1.07
C THR A 296 -12.14 -6.36 -2.13
N VAL A 297 -12.32 -6.69 -3.40
CA VAL A 297 -11.94 -5.83 -4.53
C VAL A 297 -13.13 -5.68 -5.46
N VAL A 298 -13.57 -4.44 -5.63
CA VAL A 298 -14.62 -4.05 -6.58
C VAL A 298 -13.98 -3.04 -7.55
N PRO A 299 -13.52 -3.49 -8.73
CA PRO A 299 -12.87 -2.60 -9.68
C PRO A 299 -13.80 -1.50 -10.19
N GLN A 300 -13.24 -0.32 -10.40
CA GLN A 300 -13.91 0.78 -11.08
C GLN A 300 -13.02 1.27 -12.22
N GLY A 301 -13.42 0.97 -13.47
CA GLY A 301 -12.54 1.05 -14.59
C GLY A 301 -11.34 0.10 -14.43
N LYS A 302 -10.13 0.60 -14.65
CA LYS A 302 -8.91 -0.24 -14.56
C LYS A 302 -8.44 -0.58 -13.15
N TYR A 303 -9.02 0.00 -12.09
CA TYR A 303 -8.47 -0.07 -10.73
C TYR A 303 -9.55 -0.29 -9.68
N PRO A 304 -9.17 -0.93 -8.53
CA PRO A 304 -7.94 -1.68 -8.36
C PRO A 304 -7.98 -3.04 -9.09
N TYR A 305 -6.87 -3.47 -9.62
CA TYR A 305 -6.67 -4.83 -10.14
C TYR A 305 -5.69 -5.63 -9.26
N ARG A 306 -5.17 -5.01 -8.23
CA ARG A 306 -4.30 -5.59 -7.20
C ARG A 306 -4.70 -5.02 -5.85
N SER A 307 -4.76 -5.89 -4.86
CA SER A 307 -4.97 -5.50 -3.47
C SER A 307 -4.23 -6.49 -2.57
N HIS A 308 -3.35 -5.99 -1.71
CA HIS A 308 -2.61 -6.76 -0.72
C HIS A 308 -1.90 -7.98 -1.33
N TRP A 309 -2.43 -9.17 -1.14
CA TRP A 309 -1.85 -10.43 -1.59
C TRP A 309 -2.57 -11.08 -2.80
N ILE A 310 -3.48 -10.37 -3.44
CA ILE A 310 -4.12 -10.82 -4.70
C ILE A 310 -3.91 -9.84 -5.84
N GLN A 311 -3.90 -10.39 -7.06
CA GLN A 311 -3.84 -9.62 -8.31
C GLN A 311 -4.57 -10.37 -9.43
N PHE A 312 -5.24 -9.64 -10.31
CA PHE A 312 -5.85 -10.15 -11.53
C PHE A 312 -5.58 -9.21 -12.71
N ALA A 313 -5.90 -9.64 -13.94
CA ALA A 313 -5.76 -8.78 -15.10
C ALA A 313 -6.78 -7.63 -15.03
N PRO A 314 -6.39 -6.38 -15.36
CA PRO A 314 -7.35 -5.29 -15.46
C PRO A 314 -8.49 -5.62 -16.43
N VAL A 315 -9.71 -5.31 -16.04
CA VAL A 315 -10.91 -5.50 -16.85
C VAL A 315 -11.45 -4.16 -17.34
N SER A 316 -12.04 -4.13 -18.54
CA SER A 316 -12.64 -2.92 -19.12
C SER A 316 -14.09 -2.74 -18.69
N ASP A 317 -14.83 -3.84 -18.60
CA ASP A 317 -16.19 -3.88 -18.07
C ASP A 317 -16.14 -4.34 -16.61
N THR A 318 -16.56 -3.46 -15.72
CA THR A 318 -16.50 -3.68 -14.26
C THR A 318 -17.89 -3.85 -13.65
N GLU A 319 -18.94 -3.88 -14.43
CA GLU A 319 -20.30 -4.08 -13.93
C GLU A 319 -20.44 -5.47 -13.27
N GLY A 320 -20.82 -5.48 -12.00
CA GLY A 320 -20.96 -6.70 -11.21
C GLY A 320 -19.66 -7.47 -10.94
N VAL A 321 -18.49 -6.90 -11.27
CA VAL A 321 -17.19 -7.52 -10.97
C VAL A 321 -16.87 -7.33 -9.51
N ARG A 322 -16.60 -8.46 -8.84
CA ARG A 322 -16.21 -8.52 -7.43
C ARG A 322 -15.27 -9.69 -7.20
N VAL A 323 -14.21 -9.46 -6.43
CA VAL A 323 -13.30 -10.50 -5.95
C VAL A 323 -13.23 -10.42 -4.44
N GLU A 324 -13.47 -11.54 -3.77
CA GLU A 324 -13.27 -11.71 -2.34
C GLU A 324 -12.22 -12.78 -2.10
N ALA A 325 -11.34 -12.50 -1.16
CA ALA A 325 -10.30 -13.44 -0.76
C ALA A 325 -10.20 -13.46 0.77
N GLU A 326 -10.20 -14.65 1.34
CA GLU A 326 -10.14 -14.84 2.78
C GLU A 326 -9.14 -15.93 3.15
N VAL A 327 -8.38 -15.70 4.21
CA VAL A 327 -7.42 -16.65 4.78
C VAL A 327 -7.90 -17.09 6.15
N ASP A 328 -8.06 -18.39 6.30
CA ASP A 328 -8.17 -19.05 7.60
C ASP A 328 -6.80 -19.68 7.95
N ARG A 329 -6.10 -19.07 8.90
CA ARG A 329 -4.78 -19.53 9.33
C ARG A 329 -4.82 -20.80 10.16
N GLU A 330 -5.90 -21.07 10.88
CA GLU A 330 -6.05 -22.26 11.72
C GLU A 330 -6.11 -23.52 10.85
N THR A 331 -6.86 -23.44 9.77
CA THR A 331 -7.00 -24.52 8.79
C THR A 331 -6.03 -24.45 7.63
N ASN A 332 -5.19 -23.42 7.58
CA ASN A 332 -4.27 -23.12 6.48
C ASN A 332 -4.99 -23.08 5.12
N THR A 333 -6.13 -22.40 5.07
CA THR A 333 -7.03 -22.36 3.91
C THR A 333 -7.19 -20.96 3.35
N ILE A 334 -7.14 -20.83 2.02
CA ILE A 334 -7.49 -19.60 1.29
C ILE A 334 -8.78 -19.87 0.52
N THR A 335 -9.77 -19.00 0.71
CA THR A 335 -11.01 -19.00 -0.08
C THR A 335 -11.00 -17.81 -1.04
N LEU A 336 -11.19 -18.09 -2.32
CA LEU A 336 -11.30 -17.10 -3.39
C LEU A 336 -12.70 -17.20 -3.99
N THR A 337 -13.42 -16.09 -3.97
CA THR A 337 -14.75 -15.99 -4.60
C THR A 337 -14.72 -14.82 -5.58
N SER A 338 -15.20 -15.02 -6.79
CA SER A 338 -15.27 -13.96 -7.78
C SER A 338 -16.50 -14.07 -8.68
N SER A 339 -17.09 -12.91 -8.95
CA SER A 339 -17.94 -12.68 -10.13
C SER A 339 -17.17 -11.83 -11.14
N GLY A 340 -17.19 -12.27 -12.40
CA GLY A 340 -16.55 -11.51 -13.51
C GLY A 340 -15.07 -11.73 -13.71
N ILE A 341 -14.31 -12.20 -12.71
CA ILE A 341 -12.88 -12.54 -12.84
C ILE A 341 -12.70 -14.06 -12.80
N ARG A 342 -11.96 -14.58 -13.79
CA ARG A 342 -11.71 -16.03 -13.92
C ARG A 342 -10.32 -16.46 -13.45
N GLU A 343 -9.40 -15.54 -13.30
CA GLU A 343 -8.02 -15.83 -12.93
C GLU A 343 -7.52 -14.84 -11.90
N VAL A 344 -7.09 -15.35 -10.74
CA VAL A 344 -6.54 -14.55 -9.65
C VAL A 344 -5.18 -15.12 -9.28
N SER A 345 -4.16 -14.27 -9.31
CA SER A 345 -2.85 -14.58 -8.75
C SER A 345 -2.85 -14.27 -7.26
N VAL A 346 -2.37 -15.23 -6.48
CA VAL A 346 -2.16 -15.11 -5.04
C VAL A 346 -0.67 -15.05 -4.77
N PHE A 347 -0.25 -14.10 -3.93
CA PHE A 347 1.11 -13.98 -3.42
C PHE A 347 1.17 -14.53 -2.00
N PHE A 348 2.21 -15.30 -1.68
CA PHE A 348 2.33 -16.04 -0.42
C PHE A 348 3.57 -15.62 0.37
N CYS A 349 3.40 -15.57 1.68
CA CYS A 349 4.45 -15.48 2.69
C CYS A 349 3.99 -16.16 4.00
N ASP A 350 4.91 -16.33 4.93
CA ASP A 350 4.63 -17.03 6.18
C ASP A 350 3.75 -16.23 7.15
N ASP A 351 3.64 -14.90 6.99
CA ASP A 351 2.67 -14.10 7.72
C ASP A 351 1.24 -14.26 7.19
N LEU A 352 1.07 -14.77 5.98
CA LEU A 352 -0.26 -15.01 5.39
C LEU A 352 -0.74 -16.43 5.67
N VAL A 353 0.10 -17.45 5.39
CA VAL A 353 -0.22 -18.88 5.55
C VAL A 353 1.00 -19.64 6.06
N ASP A 354 0.81 -20.80 6.69
CA ASP A 354 1.91 -21.70 7.05
C ASP A 354 2.46 -22.41 5.79
N MET A 355 3.52 -21.81 5.20
CA MET A 355 4.16 -22.35 3.99
C MET A 355 4.97 -23.61 4.21
N SER A 356 5.14 -24.09 5.46
CA SER A 356 5.77 -25.37 5.75
C SER A 356 4.84 -26.54 5.52
N LYS A 357 3.53 -26.28 5.37
CA LYS A 357 2.46 -27.26 5.17
C LYS A 357 1.73 -27.04 3.86
N PRO A 358 1.02 -28.05 3.35
CA PRO A 358 0.11 -27.84 2.24
C PRO A 358 -0.98 -26.81 2.59
N VAL A 359 -1.21 -25.87 1.68
CA VAL A 359 -2.27 -24.87 1.76
C VAL A 359 -3.48 -25.37 0.97
N THR A 360 -4.63 -25.34 1.58
CA THR A 360 -5.91 -25.61 0.89
C THR A 360 -6.36 -24.33 0.21
N VAL A 361 -6.71 -24.39 -1.07
CA VAL A 361 -7.29 -23.27 -1.80
C VAL A 361 -8.64 -23.67 -2.35
N ILE A 362 -9.67 -22.88 -2.01
CA ILE A 362 -11.04 -23.03 -2.48
C ILE A 362 -11.34 -21.87 -3.44
N ALA A 363 -11.42 -22.16 -4.73
CA ALA A 363 -11.64 -21.17 -5.78
C ALA A 363 -13.04 -21.35 -6.38
N ASN A 364 -13.96 -20.44 -6.12
CA ASN A 364 -15.40 -20.55 -6.47
C ASN A 364 -15.95 -21.96 -6.17
N GLY A 365 -15.68 -22.48 -4.96
CA GLY A 365 -16.14 -23.79 -4.48
C GLY A 365 -15.27 -24.99 -4.90
N VAL A 366 -14.31 -24.81 -5.80
CA VAL A 366 -13.40 -25.90 -6.21
C VAL A 366 -12.18 -25.92 -5.31
N THR A 367 -12.00 -27.04 -4.60
CA THR A 367 -10.93 -27.23 -3.63
C THR A 367 -9.68 -27.85 -4.26
N SER A 368 -8.52 -27.31 -3.92
CA SER A 368 -7.23 -27.87 -4.25
C SER A 368 -6.24 -27.76 -3.09
N LYS A 369 -5.33 -28.74 -2.94
CA LYS A 369 -4.21 -28.66 -2.00
C LYS A 369 -2.91 -28.40 -2.75
N ASN A 370 -2.12 -27.45 -2.24
CA ASN A 370 -0.92 -26.96 -2.93
C ASN A 370 0.21 -26.79 -1.93
N THR A 371 1.44 -27.02 -2.36
CA THR A 371 2.65 -26.64 -1.66
C THR A 371 3.32 -25.52 -2.43
N PHE A 372 3.80 -24.50 -1.73
CA PHE A 372 4.43 -23.32 -2.34
C PHE A 372 5.88 -23.21 -1.84
N PRO A 373 6.88 -23.63 -2.65
CA PRO A 373 8.26 -23.44 -2.27
C PRO A 373 8.60 -21.95 -2.23
N ARG A 374 9.31 -21.53 -1.19
CA ARG A 374 9.83 -20.17 -1.09
C ARG A 374 10.88 -19.93 -2.16
N SER A 375 10.83 -18.81 -2.84
CA SER A 375 11.63 -18.51 -4.03
C SER A 375 12.24 -17.12 -3.97
N VAL A 376 13.56 -17.04 -4.07
CA VAL A 376 14.30 -15.79 -4.23
C VAL A 376 13.83 -15.05 -5.49
N ASN A 377 13.59 -15.77 -6.60
CA ASN A 377 13.10 -15.14 -7.84
C ASN A 377 11.75 -14.45 -7.64
N THR A 378 10.83 -15.09 -6.92
CA THR A 378 9.53 -14.46 -6.63
C THR A 378 9.71 -13.23 -5.75
N PHE A 379 10.55 -13.34 -4.73
CA PHE A 379 10.86 -12.22 -3.85
C PHE A 379 11.44 -11.03 -4.64
N LEU A 380 12.47 -11.24 -5.44
CA LEU A 380 13.08 -10.17 -6.23
C LEU A 380 12.13 -9.59 -7.28
N LYS A 381 11.36 -10.42 -7.99
CA LYS A 381 10.33 -9.94 -8.93
C LYS A 381 9.26 -9.10 -8.25
N PHE A 382 8.84 -9.51 -7.06
CA PHE A 382 7.87 -8.74 -6.29
C PHE A 382 8.43 -7.37 -5.88
N LEU A 383 9.68 -7.32 -5.40
CA LEU A 383 10.36 -6.07 -5.05
C LEU A 383 10.51 -5.13 -6.26
N ALA A 384 10.88 -5.65 -7.42
CA ALA A 384 10.95 -4.85 -8.65
C ALA A 384 9.61 -4.21 -9.02
N GLN A 385 8.50 -4.95 -8.87
CA GLN A 385 7.14 -4.46 -9.11
C GLN A 385 6.66 -3.51 -8.01
N GLY A 386 6.95 -3.84 -6.75
CA GLY A 386 6.57 -3.07 -5.56
C GLY A 386 7.47 -1.86 -5.30
N LYS A 387 8.53 -1.68 -6.09
CA LYS A 387 9.50 -0.58 -5.96
C LYS A 387 10.17 -0.52 -4.60
N ASN A 388 10.70 -1.67 -4.18
CA ASN A 388 11.44 -1.84 -2.93
C ASN A 388 10.60 -1.58 -1.67
N ASP A 389 9.34 -1.97 -1.69
CA ASP A 389 8.44 -1.87 -0.53
C ASP A 389 8.90 -2.82 0.59
N ALA A 390 9.44 -2.24 1.66
CA ALA A 390 9.98 -2.99 2.80
C ALA A 390 8.88 -3.58 3.71
N GLY A 391 7.66 -3.07 3.65
CA GLY A 391 6.56 -3.53 4.51
C GLY A 391 5.89 -4.81 4.01
N ARG A 392 6.12 -5.20 2.75
CA ARG A 392 5.51 -6.41 2.17
C ARG A 392 6.53 -7.25 1.43
N THR A 393 6.63 -8.50 1.83
CA THR A 393 7.58 -9.45 1.23
C THR A 393 6.85 -10.75 0.91
N PHE A 394 6.79 -11.08 -0.38
CA PHE A 394 6.20 -12.33 -0.84
C PHE A 394 7.27 -13.20 -1.49
N VAL A 395 7.22 -14.49 -1.19
CA VAL A 395 8.24 -15.46 -1.58
C VAL A 395 7.71 -16.57 -2.46
N ALA A 396 6.41 -16.62 -2.72
CA ALA A 396 5.80 -17.52 -3.70
C ALA A 396 4.59 -16.83 -4.34
N THR A 397 4.20 -17.29 -5.53
CA THR A 397 2.99 -16.83 -6.22
C THR A 397 2.42 -17.99 -7.04
N LYS A 398 1.09 -18.00 -7.14
CA LYS A 398 0.37 -18.93 -8.04
C LYS A 398 -0.90 -18.28 -8.56
N GLN A 399 -1.20 -18.52 -9.82
CA GLN A 399 -2.46 -18.16 -10.44
C GLN A 399 -3.48 -19.29 -10.26
N PHE A 400 -4.69 -18.94 -9.85
CA PHE A 400 -5.81 -19.85 -9.68
C PHE A 400 -6.90 -19.52 -10.68
N HIS A 401 -7.44 -20.58 -11.28
CA HIS A 401 -8.63 -20.44 -12.10
C HIS A 401 -9.88 -20.51 -11.23
N LEU A 402 -10.78 -19.55 -11.40
CA LEU A 402 -12.07 -19.46 -10.72
C LEU A 402 -13.16 -19.86 -11.72
N PRO A 403 -13.78 -21.03 -11.58
CA PRO A 403 -14.89 -21.43 -12.44
C PRO A 403 -16.02 -20.42 -12.41
N ALA A 404 -16.76 -20.29 -13.51
CA ALA A 404 -17.95 -19.44 -13.51
C ALA A 404 -18.94 -19.94 -12.44
N VAL A 405 -19.38 -19.04 -11.58
CA VAL A 405 -20.52 -19.35 -10.68
C VAL A 405 -21.74 -19.45 -11.58
N ALA A 406 -22.43 -20.61 -11.57
CA ALA A 406 -23.71 -20.74 -12.25
C ALA A 406 -24.61 -19.60 -11.73
N ARG A 407 -25.08 -18.73 -12.62
CA ARG A 407 -26.17 -17.80 -12.24
C ARG A 407 -27.30 -18.69 -11.72
N ALA A 408 -27.74 -18.43 -10.47
CA ALA A 408 -29.00 -18.99 -10.03
C ALA A 408 -30.03 -18.56 -11.09
N GLU A 409 -30.61 -19.53 -11.77
CA GLU A 409 -31.75 -19.27 -12.67
C GLU A 409 -32.76 -18.53 -11.81
N SER A 410 -33.06 -17.28 -12.15
CA SER A 410 -34.20 -16.59 -11.58
C SER A 410 -35.40 -17.48 -11.91
N ASP A 411 -36.02 -18.04 -10.90
CA ASP A 411 -37.32 -18.73 -11.00
C ASP A 411 -38.34 -17.71 -11.54
N ASP A 412 -38.31 -17.51 -12.83
CA ASP A 412 -39.42 -16.92 -13.57
C ASP A 412 -40.44 -18.02 -13.85
N SER A 413 -40.96 -18.58 -12.73
CA SER A 413 -42.14 -19.43 -12.81
C SER A 413 -43.32 -18.54 -13.15
N GLY A 414 -43.57 -18.44 -14.44
CA GLY A 414 -44.67 -17.72 -15.07
C GLY A 414 -45.97 -17.99 -14.31
N ALA A 415 -46.62 -16.92 -13.92
CA ALA A 415 -48.03 -16.95 -13.53
C ALA A 415 -48.87 -17.49 -14.68
N PRO A 416 -49.72 -18.47 -14.47
CA PRO A 416 -50.65 -18.92 -15.50
C PRO A 416 -51.72 -17.85 -15.75
N LYS A 417 -52.07 -17.70 -17.03
CA LYS A 417 -53.14 -16.84 -17.54
C LYS A 417 -54.50 -17.17 -16.90
#